data_9347a587ca91146b558f4e7b28059990
#
_entry.id   9347a587ca91146b558f4e7b28059990
#
_cell.length_a   1.000
_cell.length_b   1.000
_cell.length_c   1.000
_cell.angle_alpha   90.00
_cell.angle_beta   90.00
_cell.angle_gamma   90.00
#
_symmetry.space_group_name_H-M   'P 1'
#
loop_
_entity.id
_entity.type
_entity.pdbx_description
1 polymer ?
#
loop_
_entity_poly.entity_id
_entity_poly.type
_entity_poly.pdbx_seq_one_letter_code
_entity_poly.pdbx_strand_id
1 'polypeptide(L)'
;MKRRLRAYKKTVSIVNEKAIELYKGLGIEKKGFLLEGTDKESGQYTFMGVEPNEIIQSDKDSLVITRKDGSREVREGNPLIRLKEYFDEFEIVKDPGELDFIGGLVGSLGYDYIRYTEVLPDDNPDEIGIETIQLMLADKFIAINHTAETFTAVVLGEDSEEGRIKALKEAEELIKTAREGVDKFKDDKHDMSLDGVILKKSDTLEQYSKKVNKIKNYIKEGHIFQTVLSQRWTIKTGQSGFNLYEKLRELNPSPYMYYFKFGDFEIIGSSPEMIVKQSDNKVYTCPIAGTRKRGATKEQDIALEEELLADEKERAEHVMLVDLARNDMGRISEIGTVKVDQFMNIQRYSHVMHIVSLVEGRKNGEYHPLDLVSSFLPAGTLSGAPKIRAMEIIDELETVRRGLYGGATGYLDFGGNMNFCITIRTMIKKGDKVYLQAGAGIVADSKPEMEYQECCNKVMALAKTLVKEEHL
;
A
#
# COMPACT_ATOMS: atom_id res chain seq x y z
N MET A 1 15.74 -22.97 -15.39
CA MET A 1 14.53 -23.61 -15.97
C MET A 1 13.35 -22.90 -15.34
N LYS A 2 12.35 -22.44 -16.12
CA LYS A 2 11.19 -21.74 -15.54
C LYS A 2 10.33 -22.72 -14.74
N ARG A 3 9.80 -22.26 -13.61
CA ARG A 3 8.81 -22.98 -12.80
C ARG A 3 7.45 -22.83 -13.48
N ARG A 4 7.02 -23.82 -14.28
CA ARG A 4 5.72 -23.77 -14.95
C ARG A 4 4.63 -24.22 -13.99
N LEU A 5 3.75 -23.30 -13.62
CA LEU A 5 2.73 -23.47 -12.60
C LEU A 5 1.33 -23.18 -13.16
N ARG A 6 0.33 -23.76 -12.52
CA ARG A 6 -1.09 -23.49 -12.72
C ARG A 6 -1.77 -23.22 -11.39
N ALA A 7 -2.74 -22.31 -11.36
CA ALA A 7 -3.56 -22.06 -10.18
C ALA A 7 -4.68 -23.11 -10.08
N TYR A 8 -4.61 -23.96 -9.06
CA TYR A 8 -5.67 -24.92 -8.73
C TYR A 8 -6.55 -24.35 -7.64
N LYS A 9 -7.88 -24.47 -7.82
CA LYS A 9 -8.86 -23.74 -7.02
C LYS A 9 -9.88 -24.70 -6.43
N LYS A 10 -10.25 -24.47 -5.16
CA LYS A 10 -11.38 -25.10 -4.51
C LYS A 10 -12.27 -24.01 -3.94
N THR A 11 -13.49 -23.88 -4.47
CA THR A 11 -14.46 -22.86 -4.05
C THR A 11 -15.54 -23.48 -3.18
N VAL A 12 -15.92 -22.77 -2.13
CA VAL A 12 -17.03 -23.11 -1.24
C VAL A 12 -17.86 -21.86 -0.94
N SER A 13 -19.13 -22.03 -0.63
CA SER A 13 -19.99 -20.91 -0.22
C SER A 13 -19.65 -20.45 1.19
N ILE A 14 -19.75 -19.14 1.43
CA ILE A 14 -19.73 -18.54 2.76
C ILE A 14 -21.14 -18.72 3.34
N VAL A 15 -21.22 -19.20 4.58
CA VAL A 15 -22.52 -19.39 5.27
C VAL A 15 -22.72 -18.29 6.29
N ASN A 16 -21.78 -18.05 7.18
CA ASN A 16 -21.83 -17.00 8.22
C ASN A 16 -20.44 -16.46 8.57
N GLU A 17 -19.38 -16.94 7.90
CA GLU A 17 -18.01 -16.60 8.22
C GLU A 17 -17.65 -15.19 7.72
N LYS A 18 -16.98 -14.40 8.55
CA LYS A 18 -16.38 -13.13 8.15
C LYS A 18 -14.92 -13.32 7.73
N ALA A 19 -14.44 -12.50 6.78
CA ALA A 19 -13.06 -12.54 6.31
C ALA A 19 -12.04 -12.48 7.45
N ILE A 20 -12.27 -11.58 8.42
CA ILE A 20 -11.39 -11.41 9.58
C ILE A 20 -11.34 -12.66 10.47
N GLU A 21 -12.45 -13.34 10.65
CA GLU A 21 -12.56 -14.57 11.44
C GLU A 21 -11.83 -15.73 10.74
N LEU A 22 -12.00 -15.84 9.41
CA LEU A 22 -11.26 -16.83 8.61
C LEU A 22 -9.75 -16.60 8.67
N TYR A 23 -9.30 -15.34 8.63
CA TYR A 23 -7.87 -15.03 8.78
C TYR A 23 -7.36 -15.39 10.18
N LYS A 24 -8.11 -15.09 11.25
CA LYS A 24 -7.81 -15.57 12.61
C LYS A 24 -7.69 -17.09 12.65
N GLY A 25 -8.61 -17.78 11.97
CA GLY A 25 -8.62 -19.24 11.88
C GLY A 25 -7.37 -19.82 11.21
N LEU A 26 -6.76 -19.11 10.27
CA LEU A 26 -5.49 -19.49 9.65
C LEU A 26 -4.29 -19.35 10.59
N GLY A 27 -4.38 -18.47 11.61
CA GLY A 27 -3.34 -18.25 12.62
C GLY A 27 -2.64 -16.90 12.49
N ILE A 28 -3.11 -15.93 13.25
CA ILE A 28 -2.59 -14.54 13.28
C ILE A 28 -1.16 -14.44 13.85
N GLU A 29 -0.69 -15.45 14.55
CA GLU A 29 0.68 -15.54 15.05
C GLU A 29 1.70 -15.87 13.97
N LYS A 30 1.25 -16.45 12.85
CA LYS A 30 2.08 -16.86 11.73
C LYS A 30 2.46 -15.67 10.86
N LYS A 31 3.56 -15.80 10.11
CA LYS A 31 3.87 -14.88 9.00
C LYS A 31 2.77 -14.98 7.96
N GLY A 32 2.33 -13.86 7.42
CA GLY A 32 1.22 -13.87 6.46
C GLY A 32 0.73 -12.49 6.08
N PHE A 33 -0.33 -12.47 5.30
CA PHE A 33 -0.93 -11.26 4.78
C PHE A 33 -2.46 -11.34 4.77
N LEU A 34 -3.08 -10.17 4.90
CA LEU A 34 -4.49 -9.93 4.67
C LEU A 34 -4.62 -8.63 3.86
N LEU A 35 -5.27 -8.70 2.70
CA LEU A 35 -5.59 -7.58 1.82
C LEU A 35 -7.10 -7.51 1.66
N GLU A 36 -7.74 -6.44 2.16
CA GLU A 36 -9.18 -6.22 2.02
C GLU A 36 -9.43 -5.00 1.13
N GLY A 37 -10.23 -5.15 0.09
CA GLY A 37 -10.82 -4.02 -0.62
C GLY A 37 -12.17 -3.68 0.01
N THR A 38 -12.50 -2.39 0.16
CA THR A 38 -13.74 -1.96 0.81
C THR A 38 -14.68 -1.18 -0.10
N ASP A 39 -14.27 -0.83 -1.31
CA ASP A 39 -15.09 -0.14 -2.29
C ASP A 39 -15.57 -1.08 -3.42
N LYS A 40 -16.53 -0.60 -4.23
CA LYS A 40 -17.12 -1.41 -5.31
C LYS A 40 -16.15 -1.68 -6.47
N GLU A 41 -15.10 -0.88 -6.60
CA GLU A 41 -14.12 -0.98 -7.71
C GLU A 41 -12.89 -1.79 -7.30
N SER A 42 -12.42 -1.66 -6.06
CA SER A 42 -11.29 -2.43 -5.49
C SER A 42 -11.74 -3.51 -4.50
N GLY A 43 -12.97 -3.44 -3.99
CA GLY A 43 -13.50 -4.17 -2.84
C GLY A 43 -14.20 -5.50 -3.11
N GLN A 44 -14.17 -5.99 -4.34
CA GLN A 44 -14.86 -7.25 -4.66
C GLN A 44 -14.20 -8.47 -3.98
N TYR A 45 -12.91 -8.38 -3.68
CA TYR A 45 -12.14 -9.50 -3.12
C TYR A 45 -11.37 -9.12 -1.86
N THR A 46 -11.29 -10.10 -0.95
CA THR A 46 -10.30 -10.14 0.12
C THR A 46 -9.34 -11.29 -0.16
N PHE A 47 -8.03 -11.03 -0.09
CA PHE A 47 -6.99 -12.04 -0.22
C PHE A 47 -6.28 -12.24 1.11
N MET A 48 -6.04 -13.50 1.51
CA MET A 48 -5.36 -13.81 2.75
C MET A 48 -4.55 -15.09 2.66
N GLY A 49 -3.35 -15.07 3.25
CA GLY A 49 -2.47 -16.23 3.30
C GLY A 49 -1.56 -16.21 4.50
N VAL A 50 -1.16 -17.38 4.94
CA VAL A 50 -0.21 -17.56 6.04
C VAL A 50 0.88 -18.54 5.65
N GLU A 51 2.03 -18.46 6.34
CA GLU A 51 3.18 -19.35 6.15
C GLU A 51 3.65 -19.40 4.67
N PRO A 52 4.00 -18.24 4.07
CA PRO A 52 4.50 -18.21 2.70
C PRO A 52 5.73 -19.10 2.54
N ASN A 53 5.84 -19.78 1.41
CA ASN A 53 7.00 -20.67 1.16
C ASN A 53 8.29 -19.85 0.97
N GLU A 54 8.22 -18.63 0.49
CA GLU A 54 9.36 -17.73 0.30
C GLU A 54 9.02 -16.31 0.75
N ILE A 55 9.97 -15.64 1.43
CA ILE A 55 9.94 -14.21 1.72
C ILE A 55 11.12 -13.59 0.98
N ILE A 56 10.83 -12.52 0.23
CA ILE A 56 11.76 -11.85 -0.66
C ILE A 56 12.00 -10.44 -0.13
N GLN A 57 13.24 -10.14 0.24
CA GLN A 57 13.65 -8.87 0.84
C GLN A 57 14.89 -8.33 0.17
N SER A 58 15.02 -7.01 0.05
CA SER A 58 16.32 -6.42 -0.26
C SER A 58 17.22 -6.44 0.98
N ASP A 59 18.52 -6.42 0.76
CA ASP A 59 19.55 -6.20 1.78
C ASP A 59 20.68 -5.43 1.10
N LYS A 60 20.68 -4.10 1.24
CA LYS A 60 21.59 -3.18 0.54
C LYS A 60 21.60 -3.43 -0.98
N ASP A 61 22.71 -3.99 -1.50
CA ASP A 61 22.93 -4.27 -2.92
C ASP A 61 22.63 -5.73 -3.28
N SER A 62 21.73 -6.38 -2.57
CA SER A 62 21.34 -7.76 -2.84
C SER A 62 19.85 -8.00 -2.64
N LEU A 63 19.34 -9.08 -3.22
CA LEU A 63 18.02 -9.63 -2.94
C LEU A 63 18.18 -10.92 -2.14
N VAL A 64 17.50 -11.01 -1.02
CA VAL A 64 17.52 -12.18 -0.13
C VAL A 64 16.18 -12.90 -0.21
N ILE A 65 16.22 -14.19 -0.53
CA ILE A 65 15.06 -15.07 -0.55
C ILE A 65 15.19 -16.03 0.63
N THR A 66 14.29 -15.89 1.60
CA THR A 66 14.24 -16.78 2.78
C THR A 66 13.10 -17.77 2.59
N ARG A 67 13.42 -19.08 2.58
CA ARG A 67 12.42 -20.14 2.42
C ARG A 67 11.81 -20.55 3.76
N LYS A 68 10.69 -21.26 3.70
CA LYS A 68 9.95 -21.73 4.89
C LYS A 68 10.80 -22.64 5.80
N ASP A 69 11.73 -23.40 5.25
CA ASP A 69 12.68 -24.25 6.00
C ASP A 69 13.82 -23.48 6.68
N GLY A 70 13.85 -22.15 6.51
CA GLY A 70 14.88 -21.25 7.05
C GLY A 70 16.12 -21.11 6.15
N SER A 71 16.21 -21.84 5.03
CA SER A 71 17.30 -21.64 4.07
C SER A 71 17.21 -20.26 3.42
N ARG A 72 18.40 -19.68 3.12
CA ARG A 72 18.53 -18.36 2.54
C ARG A 72 19.33 -18.43 1.24
N GLU A 73 18.83 -17.75 0.23
CA GLU A 73 19.51 -17.51 -1.04
C GLU A 73 19.76 -16.00 -1.15
N VAL A 74 21.01 -15.63 -1.43
CA VAL A 74 21.40 -14.23 -1.63
C VAL A 74 21.78 -14.04 -3.09
N ARG A 75 21.16 -13.07 -3.75
CA ARG A 75 21.45 -12.67 -5.13
C ARG A 75 22.09 -11.30 -5.12
N GLU A 76 23.40 -11.27 -5.26
CA GLU A 76 24.19 -10.03 -5.27
C GLU A 76 23.86 -9.15 -6.48
N GLY A 77 23.93 -7.82 -6.29
CA GLY A 77 23.69 -6.79 -7.28
C GLY A 77 22.34 -6.11 -7.10
N ASN A 78 22.02 -5.15 -7.98
CA ASN A 78 20.83 -4.29 -7.86
C ASN A 78 19.55 -5.08 -7.54
N PRO A 79 18.90 -4.84 -6.39
CA PRO A 79 17.75 -5.62 -5.93
C PRO A 79 16.57 -5.63 -6.89
N LEU A 80 16.32 -4.55 -7.64
CA LEU A 80 15.26 -4.50 -8.65
C LEU A 80 15.56 -5.46 -9.81
N ILE A 81 16.80 -5.51 -10.28
CA ILE A 81 17.20 -6.44 -11.34
C ILE A 81 17.04 -7.88 -10.85
N ARG A 82 17.49 -8.18 -9.63
CA ARG A 82 17.36 -9.52 -9.06
C ARG A 82 15.91 -9.91 -8.78
N LEU A 83 15.05 -8.95 -8.43
CA LEU A 83 13.62 -9.18 -8.28
C LEU A 83 12.94 -9.49 -9.63
N LYS A 84 13.33 -8.82 -10.72
CA LYS A 84 12.85 -9.16 -12.07
C LYS A 84 13.27 -10.57 -12.48
N GLU A 85 14.54 -10.92 -12.28
CA GLU A 85 15.05 -12.26 -12.54
C GLU A 85 14.28 -13.32 -11.73
N TYR A 86 14.03 -13.06 -10.45
CA TYR A 86 13.22 -13.94 -9.61
C TYR A 86 11.78 -14.08 -10.13
N PHE A 87 11.15 -12.97 -10.51
CA PHE A 87 9.80 -12.98 -11.08
C PHE A 87 9.72 -13.79 -12.37
N ASP A 88 10.72 -13.66 -13.23
CA ASP A 88 10.81 -14.35 -14.53
C ASP A 88 11.08 -15.86 -14.42
N GLU A 89 11.40 -16.37 -13.23
CA GLU A 89 11.48 -17.82 -12.98
C GLU A 89 10.10 -18.49 -13.04
N PHE A 90 9.00 -17.72 -12.88
CA PHE A 90 7.65 -18.27 -12.86
C PHE A 90 6.97 -18.09 -14.23
N GLU A 91 6.37 -19.17 -14.70
CA GLU A 91 5.51 -19.19 -15.89
C GLU A 91 4.14 -19.71 -15.48
N ILE A 92 3.13 -18.83 -15.51
CA ILE A 92 1.78 -19.20 -15.10
C ILE A 92 0.94 -19.55 -16.32
N VAL A 93 0.36 -20.76 -16.28
CA VAL A 93 -0.65 -21.19 -17.26
C VAL A 93 -2.01 -20.64 -16.80
N LYS A 94 -2.53 -19.62 -17.51
CA LYS A 94 -3.82 -18.99 -17.22
C LYS A 94 -4.97 -19.71 -17.91
N ASP A 95 -6.07 -19.89 -17.18
CA ASP A 95 -7.35 -20.32 -17.74
C ASP A 95 -8.24 -19.09 -18.00
N PRO A 96 -9.14 -19.12 -19.01
CA PRO A 96 -10.06 -18.01 -19.27
C PRO A 96 -10.96 -17.70 -18.08
N GLY A 97 -11.16 -16.41 -17.77
CA GLY A 97 -12.06 -15.96 -16.70
C GLY A 97 -11.50 -16.15 -15.27
N GLU A 98 -10.20 -16.21 -15.14
CA GLU A 98 -9.54 -16.27 -13.82
C GLU A 98 -9.65 -14.96 -13.04
N LEU A 99 -9.38 -15.06 -11.73
CA LEU A 99 -9.23 -13.92 -10.84
C LEU A 99 -8.10 -13.00 -11.32
N ASP A 100 -8.19 -11.71 -11.03
CA ASP A 100 -7.09 -10.75 -11.26
C ASP A 100 -5.81 -11.12 -10.50
N PHE A 101 -5.95 -11.85 -9.39
CA PHE A 101 -4.84 -12.38 -8.62
C PHE A 101 -5.01 -13.89 -8.42
N ILE A 102 -4.14 -14.66 -9.06
CA ILE A 102 -4.09 -16.12 -8.99
C ILE A 102 -2.83 -16.66 -8.32
N GLY A 103 -1.92 -15.76 -7.92
CA GLY A 103 -0.66 -16.05 -7.25
C GLY A 103 0.47 -15.19 -7.78
N GLY A 104 1.41 -14.88 -6.91
CA GLY A 104 2.49 -13.95 -7.21
C GLY A 104 3.15 -13.41 -5.97
N LEU A 105 3.48 -12.13 -5.99
CA LEU A 105 4.15 -11.43 -4.90
C LEU A 105 3.17 -10.49 -4.20
N VAL A 106 3.13 -10.51 -2.87
CA VAL A 106 2.34 -9.60 -2.05
C VAL A 106 3.21 -8.92 -1.00
N GLY A 107 3.00 -7.65 -0.73
CA GLY A 107 3.79 -6.94 0.27
C GLY A 107 3.95 -5.47 -0.02
N SER A 108 5.12 -4.92 0.35
CA SER A 108 5.42 -3.50 0.24
C SER A 108 6.76 -3.24 -0.46
N LEU A 109 6.78 -2.19 -1.27
CA LEU A 109 7.95 -1.58 -1.86
C LEU A 109 8.11 -0.18 -1.26
N GLY A 110 9.23 0.11 -0.61
CA GLY A 110 9.44 1.36 0.11
C GLY A 110 9.61 2.58 -0.80
N TYR A 111 9.60 3.76 -0.18
CA TYR A 111 9.87 5.04 -0.85
C TYR A 111 11.21 5.04 -1.60
N ASP A 112 12.23 4.43 -1.01
CA ASP A 112 13.57 4.37 -1.55
C ASP A 112 13.74 3.37 -2.71
N TYR A 113 12.67 2.70 -3.15
CA TYR A 113 12.69 1.80 -4.32
C TYR A 113 13.18 2.49 -5.60
N ILE A 114 12.94 3.79 -5.75
CA ILE A 114 13.42 4.60 -6.87
C ILE A 114 14.95 4.67 -6.91
N ARG A 115 15.66 4.50 -5.79
CA ARG A 115 17.13 4.51 -5.74
C ARG A 115 17.77 3.34 -6.50
N TYR A 116 16.97 2.33 -6.85
CA TYR A 116 17.45 1.26 -7.75
C TYR A 116 17.55 1.70 -9.22
N THR A 117 16.92 2.82 -9.58
CA THR A 117 16.90 3.36 -10.95
C THR A 117 17.44 4.79 -11.07
N GLU A 118 17.41 5.56 -10.00
CA GLU A 118 17.82 6.97 -9.97
C GLU A 118 18.91 7.21 -8.90
N VAL A 119 19.80 8.13 -9.17
CA VAL A 119 20.85 8.53 -8.22
C VAL A 119 20.30 9.67 -7.35
N LEU A 120 20.16 9.40 -6.06
CA LEU A 120 19.67 10.35 -5.06
C LEU A 120 20.59 10.34 -3.84
N PRO A 121 20.70 11.47 -3.09
CA PRO A 121 21.38 11.50 -1.79
C PRO A 121 20.80 10.45 -0.85
N ASP A 122 21.63 9.86 0.02
CA ASP A 122 21.26 8.78 0.96
C ASP A 122 21.90 8.97 2.32
N ASP A 123 21.81 10.20 2.86
CA ASP A 123 22.51 10.61 4.08
C ASP A 123 21.68 10.38 5.35
N ASN A 124 20.36 10.13 5.22
CA ASN A 124 19.47 10.01 6.34
C ASN A 124 19.56 8.63 7.04
N PRO A 125 19.59 8.59 8.39
CA PRO A 125 19.63 7.35 9.15
C PRO A 125 18.32 6.57 9.02
N ASP A 126 18.44 5.23 8.94
CA ASP A 126 17.30 4.33 9.05
C ASP A 126 17.01 3.99 10.53
N GLU A 127 15.99 4.62 11.10
CA GLU A 127 15.58 4.37 12.50
C GLU A 127 14.73 3.11 12.67
N ILE A 128 14.12 2.60 11.60
CA ILE A 128 13.20 1.46 11.68
C ILE A 128 13.95 0.15 11.39
N GLY A 129 14.91 0.19 10.50
CA GLY A 129 15.71 -0.97 10.08
C GLY A 129 14.82 -1.97 9.32
N ILE A 130 14.06 -1.49 8.33
CA ILE A 130 13.26 -2.30 7.41
C ILE A 130 13.66 -1.93 6.00
N GLU A 131 14.16 -2.92 5.28
CA GLU A 131 14.64 -2.76 3.92
C GLU A 131 13.53 -2.41 2.93
N THR A 132 13.91 -1.89 1.77
CA THR A 132 13.01 -1.31 0.78
C THR A 132 12.04 -2.31 0.14
N ILE A 133 12.48 -3.54 -0.12
CA ILE A 133 11.63 -4.61 -0.69
C ILE A 133 11.22 -5.55 0.42
N GLN A 134 9.92 -5.71 0.62
CA GLN A 134 9.31 -6.58 1.61
C GLN A 134 8.15 -7.34 0.96
N LEU A 135 8.42 -8.51 0.40
CA LEU A 135 7.45 -9.30 -0.36
C LEU A 135 7.35 -10.73 0.18
N MET A 136 6.19 -11.34 0.03
CA MET A 136 5.90 -12.75 0.29
C MET A 136 5.47 -13.40 -1.01
N LEU A 137 5.88 -14.64 -1.23
CA LEU A 137 5.33 -15.49 -2.28
C LEU A 137 3.93 -15.95 -1.88
N ALA A 138 2.92 -15.50 -2.60
CA ALA A 138 1.54 -15.92 -2.44
C ALA A 138 1.24 -17.07 -3.40
N ASP A 139 1.79 -18.22 -3.12
CA ASP A 139 1.58 -19.47 -3.86
C ASP A 139 0.46 -20.34 -3.28
N LYS A 140 -0.02 -19.98 -2.08
CA LYS A 140 -1.16 -20.57 -1.39
C LYS A 140 -1.90 -19.54 -0.56
N PHE A 141 -3.18 -19.30 -0.89
CA PHE A 141 -3.98 -18.28 -0.22
C PHE A 141 -5.49 -18.52 -0.39
N ILE A 142 -6.30 -17.75 0.34
CA ILE A 142 -7.75 -17.70 0.19
C ILE A 142 -8.14 -16.38 -0.48
N ALA A 143 -9.01 -16.45 -1.48
CA ALA A 143 -9.69 -15.32 -2.10
C ALA A 143 -11.18 -15.37 -1.71
N ILE A 144 -11.68 -14.32 -1.05
CA ILE A 144 -13.10 -14.16 -0.73
C ILE A 144 -13.72 -13.24 -1.76
N ASN A 145 -14.75 -13.70 -2.45
CA ASN A 145 -15.58 -12.87 -3.31
C ASN A 145 -16.82 -12.42 -2.52
N HIS A 146 -16.86 -11.13 -2.18
CA HIS A 146 -17.94 -10.56 -1.38
C HIS A 146 -19.28 -10.45 -2.13
N THR A 147 -19.25 -10.37 -3.46
CA THR A 147 -20.44 -10.28 -4.28
C THR A 147 -21.08 -11.66 -4.52
N ALA A 148 -20.25 -12.67 -4.76
CA ALA A 148 -20.70 -14.04 -4.99
C ALA A 148 -20.89 -14.83 -3.67
N GLU A 149 -20.52 -14.25 -2.52
CA GLU A 149 -20.53 -14.91 -1.21
C GLU A 149 -19.82 -16.27 -1.21
N THR A 150 -18.63 -16.27 -1.85
CA THR A 150 -17.80 -17.48 -1.95
C THR A 150 -16.41 -17.22 -1.40
N PHE A 151 -15.78 -18.26 -0.87
CA PHE A 151 -14.36 -18.24 -0.65
C PHE A 151 -13.66 -19.38 -1.38
N THR A 152 -12.56 -19.05 -2.02
CA THR A 152 -11.79 -19.92 -2.88
C THR A 152 -10.39 -20.06 -2.33
N ALA A 153 -9.99 -21.28 -1.99
CA ALA A 153 -8.59 -21.59 -1.77
C ALA A 153 -7.88 -21.73 -3.13
N VAL A 154 -6.80 -21.00 -3.30
CA VAL A 154 -5.94 -21.00 -4.50
C VAL A 154 -4.59 -21.55 -4.12
N VAL A 155 -4.09 -22.51 -4.88
CA VAL A 155 -2.76 -23.12 -4.70
C VAL A 155 -2.06 -23.20 -6.05
N LEU A 156 -0.88 -22.61 -6.16
CA LEU A 156 -0.02 -22.77 -7.32
C LEU A 156 0.65 -24.14 -7.25
N GLY A 157 0.40 -24.99 -8.23
CA GLY A 157 1.01 -26.29 -8.38
C GLY A 157 1.64 -26.48 -9.75
N GLU A 158 2.50 -27.48 -9.93
CA GLU A 158 3.03 -27.84 -11.24
C GLU A 158 1.89 -28.11 -12.23
N ASP A 159 2.07 -27.67 -13.49
CA ASP A 159 1.13 -27.91 -14.59
C ASP A 159 1.19 -29.39 -15.01
N SER A 160 0.73 -30.27 -14.14
CA SER A 160 0.71 -31.74 -14.27
C SER A 160 -0.46 -32.34 -13.48
N GLU A 161 -0.83 -33.58 -13.79
CA GLU A 161 -1.90 -34.27 -13.03
C GLU A 161 -1.48 -34.53 -11.57
N GLU A 162 -0.23 -34.84 -11.31
CA GLU A 162 0.29 -35.01 -9.95
C GLU A 162 0.27 -33.67 -9.18
N GLY A 163 0.71 -32.57 -9.83
CA GLY A 163 0.63 -31.23 -9.28
C GLY A 163 -0.80 -30.83 -8.96
N ARG A 164 -1.76 -31.15 -9.84
CA ARG A 164 -3.19 -30.92 -9.63
C ARG A 164 -3.74 -31.61 -8.39
N ILE A 165 -3.46 -32.91 -8.24
CA ILE A 165 -3.94 -33.70 -7.10
C ILE A 165 -3.37 -33.15 -5.79
N LYS A 166 -2.07 -32.83 -5.76
CA LYS A 166 -1.40 -32.27 -4.58
C LYS A 166 -1.99 -30.90 -4.23
N ALA A 167 -2.10 -30.00 -5.19
CA ALA A 167 -2.59 -28.63 -4.98
C ALA A 167 -4.06 -28.60 -4.52
N LEU A 168 -4.94 -29.45 -5.08
CA LEU A 168 -6.33 -29.54 -4.64
C LEU A 168 -6.46 -30.07 -3.21
N LYS A 169 -5.61 -31.01 -2.81
CA LYS A 169 -5.57 -31.49 -1.43
C LYS A 169 -5.13 -30.37 -0.48
N GLU A 170 -4.09 -29.62 -0.82
CA GLU A 170 -3.64 -28.47 -0.04
C GLU A 170 -4.73 -27.38 0.04
N ALA A 171 -5.49 -27.14 -1.04
CA ALA A 171 -6.61 -26.22 -1.04
C ALA A 171 -7.73 -26.67 -0.09
N GLU A 172 -8.05 -27.96 -0.05
CA GLU A 172 -9.03 -28.52 0.91
C GLU A 172 -8.56 -28.37 2.36
N GLU A 173 -7.29 -28.64 2.63
CA GLU A 173 -6.69 -28.47 3.95
C GLU A 173 -6.70 -27.00 4.39
N LEU A 174 -6.45 -26.07 3.49
CA LEU A 174 -6.48 -24.63 3.76
C LEU A 174 -7.90 -24.16 4.14
N ILE A 175 -8.93 -24.61 3.40
CA ILE A 175 -10.35 -24.33 3.70
C ILE A 175 -10.71 -24.89 5.09
N LYS A 176 -10.34 -26.12 5.34
CA LYS A 176 -10.63 -26.80 6.61
C LYS A 176 -9.95 -26.04 7.78
N THR A 177 -8.67 -25.71 7.64
CA THR A 177 -7.91 -24.98 8.68
C THR A 177 -8.55 -23.63 9.00
N ALA A 178 -8.93 -22.86 7.98
CA ALA A 178 -9.57 -21.56 8.17
C ALA A 178 -10.88 -21.70 8.95
N ARG A 179 -11.75 -22.65 8.58
CA ARG A 179 -13.06 -22.87 9.23
C ARG A 179 -12.96 -23.41 10.65
N GLU A 180 -12.15 -24.45 10.86
CA GLU A 180 -11.98 -25.04 12.20
C GLU A 180 -11.32 -24.05 13.17
N GLY A 181 -10.48 -23.14 12.66
CA GLY A 181 -9.86 -22.12 13.45
C GLY A 181 -10.82 -21.03 13.93
N VAL A 182 -11.89 -20.73 13.17
CA VAL A 182 -12.89 -19.70 13.56
C VAL A 182 -13.49 -19.98 14.92
N ASP A 183 -13.80 -21.25 15.22
CA ASP A 183 -14.44 -21.63 16.49
C ASP A 183 -13.57 -21.29 17.71
N LYS A 184 -12.25 -21.19 17.56
CA LYS A 184 -11.31 -20.86 18.65
C LYS A 184 -11.39 -19.39 19.06
N PHE A 185 -11.89 -18.52 18.17
CA PHE A 185 -11.91 -17.06 18.36
C PHE A 185 -13.32 -16.47 18.47
N LYS A 186 -14.38 -17.29 18.51
CA LYS A 186 -15.78 -16.84 18.60
C LYS A 186 -16.07 -15.95 19.82
N ASP A 187 -15.37 -16.18 20.91
CA ASP A 187 -15.53 -15.45 22.17
C ASP A 187 -14.39 -14.43 22.44
N ASP A 188 -13.48 -14.25 21.46
CA ASP A 188 -12.34 -13.38 21.63
C ASP A 188 -12.80 -11.91 21.50
N LYS A 189 -12.82 -11.21 22.65
CA LYS A 189 -13.15 -9.79 22.67
C LYS A 189 -11.93 -9.01 22.22
N HIS A 190 -12.13 -8.12 21.24
CA HIS A 190 -11.10 -7.17 20.85
C HIS A 190 -10.60 -6.39 22.08
N ASP A 191 -9.31 -6.39 22.29
CA ASP A 191 -8.70 -5.53 23.28
C ASP A 191 -8.75 -4.07 22.79
N MET A 192 -9.72 -3.32 23.31
CA MET A 192 -9.92 -1.89 23.00
C MET A 192 -9.09 -0.97 23.90
N SER A 193 -8.12 -1.52 24.67
CA SER A 193 -7.23 -0.72 25.50
C SER A 193 -6.42 0.27 24.66
N LEU A 194 -6.15 1.44 25.23
CA LEU A 194 -5.33 2.49 24.63
C LEU A 194 -4.15 2.72 25.58
N ASP A 195 -3.10 1.90 25.41
CA ASP A 195 -1.90 1.87 26.26
C ASP A 195 -0.70 2.59 25.64
N GLY A 196 -0.90 3.19 24.48
CA GLY A 196 0.16 3.83 23.71
C GLY A 196 0.74 5.07 24.42
N VAL A 197 2.07 5.17 24.39
CA VAL A 197 2.82 6.34 24.89
C VAL A 197 3.66 6.93 23.77
N ILE A 198 3.48 8.20 23.46
CA ILE A 198 4.29 8.91 22.45
C ILE A 198 5.70 9.09 23.01
N LEU A 199 6.67 8.46 22.37
CA LEU A 199 8.08 8.55 22.75
C LEU A 199 8.80 9.71 22.07
N LYS A 200 8.48 9.94 20.77
CA LYS A 200 9.19 10.92 19.92
C LYS A 200 8.29 11.42 18.81
N LYS A 201 8.42 12.71 18.49
CA LYS A 201 8.01 13.32 17.23
C LYS A 201 9.28 13.78 16.53
N SER A 202 9.42 13.58 15.22
CA SER A 202 10.65 13.91 14.49
C SER A 202 10.96 15.41 14.51
N ASP A 203 9.91 16.24 14.51
CA ASP A 203 10.01 17.68 14.48
C ASP A 203 9.08 18.36 15.50
N THR A 204 9.57 19.43 16.09
CA THR A 204 8.72 20.44 16.75
C THR A 204 8.12 21.37 15.70
N LEU A 205 7.09 22.15 16.08
CA LEU A 205 6.52 23.19 15.23
C LEU A 205 7.60 24.14 14.71
N GLU A 206 8.54 24.57 15.55
CA GLU A 206 9.61 25.48 15.14
C GLU A 206 10.54 24.87 14.11
N GLN A 207 10.96 23.60 14.32
CA GLN A 207 11.83 22.89 13.39
C GLN A 207 11.14 22.66 12.06
N TYR A 208 9.89 22.21 12.06
CA TYR A 208 9.09 22.02 10.86
C TYR A 208 8.88 23.32 10.09
N SER A 209 8.57 24.42 10.80
CA SER A 209 8.38 25.75 10.20
C SER A 209 9.64 26.27 9.50
N LYS A 210 10.82 26.02 10.08
CA LYS A 210 12.11 26.35 9.41
C LYS A 210 12.28 25.60 8.11
N LYS A 211 11.94 24.30 8.08
CA LYS A 211 11.98 23.46 6.86
C LYS A 211 10.99 23.96 5.80
N VAL A 212 9.75 24.24 6.18
CA VAL A 212 8.73 24.81 5.27
C VAL A 212 9.22 26.12 4.63
N ASN A 213 9.77 27.03 5.43
CA ASN A 213 10.31 28.30 4.91
C ASN A 213 11.47 28.07 3.94
N LYS A 214 12.33 27.08 4.17
CA LYS A 214 13.41 26.72 3.26
C LYS A 214 12.85 26.16 1.93
N ILE A 215 11.82 25.31 1.97
CA ILE A 215 11.12 24.83 0.79
C ILE A 215 10.52 26.00 0.00
N LYS A 216 9.88 26.96 0.66
CA LYS A 216 9.32 28.16 0.00
C LYS A 216 10.39 29.00 -0.71
N ASN A 217 11.61 29.05 -0.18
CA ASN A 217 12.74 29.67 -0.88
C ASN A 217 13.12 28.88 -2.13
N TYR A 218 13.22 27.53 -2.08
CA TYR A 218 13.44 26.71 -3.26
C TYR A 218 12.38 26.89 -4.34
N ILE A 219 11.09 27.02 -3.93
CA ILE A 219 10.01 27.32 -4.87
C ILE A 219 10.20 28.71 -5.50
N LYS A 220 10.53 29.73 -4.71
CA LYS A 220 10.79 31.11 -5.19
C LYS A 220 11.98 31.18 -6.15
N GLU A 221 13.01 30.36 -5.93
CA GLU A 221 14.20 30.24 -6.77
C GLU A 221 13.95 29.38 -8.03
N GLY A 222 12.77 28.77 -8.16
CA GLY A 222 12.39 27.99 -9.35
C GLY A 222 12.92 26.57 -9.37
N HIS A 223 13.36 26.03 -8.23
CA HIS A 223 13.84 24.63 -8.14
C HIS A 223 12.70 23.62 -8.26
N ILE A 224 11.54 23.92 -7.63
CA ILE A 224 10.35 23.06 -7.58
C ILE A 224 9.09 23.90 -7.56
N PHE A 225 7.95 23.29 -7.91
CA PHE A 225 6.62 23.88 -7.74
C PHE A 225 6.00 23.48 -6.40
N GLN A 226 6.25 22.24 -5.99
CA GLN A 226 5.71 21.61 -4.78
C GLN A 226 6.65 20.53 -4.29
N THR A 227 6.68 20.31 -2.97
CA THR A 227 7.24 19.09 -2.36
C THR A 227 6.46 18.70 -1.11
N VAL A 228 6.52 17.42 -0.74
CA VAL A 228 5.84 16.90 0.45
C VAL A 228 6.83 16.76 1.58
N LEU A 229 6.66 17.52 2.66
CA LEU A 229 7.46 17.40 3.88
C LEU A 229 6.71 16.56 4.91
N SER A 230 7.35 15.51 5.43
CA SER A 230 6.73 14.62 6.40
C SER A 230 7.34 14.71 7.80
N GLN A 231 6.58 14.21 8.78
CA GLN A 231 7.09 13.95 10.12
C GLN A 231 6.69 12.55 10.59
N ARG A 232 7.53 11.97 11.46
CA ARG A 232 7.32 10.65 12.06
C ARG A 232 7.08 10.75 13.55
N TRP A 233 6.10 9.99 14.03
CA TRP A 233 5.88 9.77 15.46
C TRP A 233 6.23 8.33 15.80
N THR A 234 6.88 8.14 16.95
CA THR A 234 7.18 6.83 17.53
C THR A 234 6.36 6.66 18.79
N ILE A 235 5.57 5.61 18.85
CA ILE A 235 4.67 5.29 19.96
C ILE A 235 5.07 3.93 20.52
N LYS A 236 5.14 3.81 21.84
CA LYS A 236 5.33 2.52 22.53
C LYS A 236 3.97 1.95 22.92
N THR A 237 3.74 0.66 22.65
CA THR A 237 2.52 -0.08 23.03
C THR A 237 2.80 -1.57 23.23
N GLY A 238 2.06 -2.19 24.12
CA GLY A 238 2.05 -3.64 24.33
C GLY A 238 1.10 -4.41 23.40
N GLN A 239 0.27 -3.70 22.62
CA GLN A 239 -0.76 -4.33 21.78
C GLN A 239 -0.15 -5.13 20.63
N SER A 240 -0.82 -6.21 20.24
CA SER A 240 -0.47 -6.95 19.03
C SER A 240 -0.79 -6.14 17.75
N GLY A 241 -0.03 -6.35 16.67
CA GLY A 241 -0.29 -5.67 15.41
C GLY A 241 -1.65 -6.02 14.83
N PHE A 242 -2.09 -7.26 15.00
CA PHE A 242 -3.41 -7.66 14.49
C PHE A 242 -4.55 -6.95 15.24
N ASN A 243 -4.44 -6.77 16.56
CA ASN A 243 -5.41 -5.98 17.32
C ASN A 243 -5.45 -4.51 16.87
N LEU A 244 -4.29 -3.93 16.55
CA LEU A 244 -4.22 -2.59 15.96
C LEU A 244 -4.88 -2.54 14.58
N TYR A 245 -4.74 -3.60 13.77
CA TYR A 245 -5.43 -3.71 12.48
C TYR A 245 -6.95 -3.73 12.64
N GLU A 246 -7.48 -4.54 13.57
CA GLU A 246 -8.92 -4.61 13.84
C GLU A 246 -9.47 -3.24 14.24
N LYS A 247 -8.79 -2.52 15.15
CA LYS A 247 -9.17 -1.14 15.55
C LYS A 247 -9.13 -0.17 14.36
N LEU A 248 -8.07 -0.22 13.57
CA LEU A 248 -7.93 0.66 12.40
C LEU A 248 -9.05 0.40 11.39
N ARG A 249 -9.40 -0.86 11.18
CA ARG A 249 -10.47 -1.27 10.28
C ARG A 249 -11.85 -0.75 10.71
N GLU A 250 -12.10 -0.64 12.00
CA GLU A 250 -13.34 -0.09 12.55
C GLU A 250 -13.37 1.44 12.51
N LEU A 251 -12.26 2.07 12.90
CA LEU A 251 -12.19 3.53 13.08
C LEU A 251 -11.97 4.28 11.76
N ASN A 252 -11.25 3.70 10.83
CA ASN A 252 -10.82 4.38 9.60
C ASN A 252 -10.79 3.43 8.39
N PRO A 253 -11.93 2.86 7.97
CA PRO A 253 -11.99 2.03 6.79
C PRO A 253 -11.63 2.82 5.53
N SER A 254 -10.86 2.22 4.63
CA SER A 254 -10.38 2.81 3.39
C SER A 254 -10.39 1.77 2.26
N PRO A 255 -10.37 2.17 0.98
CA PRO A 255 -10.37 1.26 -0.15
C PRO A 255 -9.34 0.14 -0.10
N TYR A 256 -8.19 0.42 0.51
CA TYR A 256 -7.10 -0.54 0.66
C TYR A 256 -6.79 -0.74 2.15
N MET A 257 -7.33 -1.79 2.72
CA MET A 257 -6.99 -2.25 4.07
C MET A 257 -6.00 -3.39 3.98
N TYR A 258 -4.93 -3.36 4.77
CA TYR A 258 -3.92 -4.41 4.74
C TYR A 258 -3.25 -4.65 6.08
N TYR A 259 -2.90 -5.91 6.27
CA TYR A 259 -2.07 -6.40 7.37
C TYR A 259 -1.04 -7.37 6.85
N PHE A 260 0.23 -7.15 7.20
CA PHE A 260 1.32 -8.07 6.91
C PHE A 260 2.10 -8.35 8.18
N LYS A 261 2.48 -9.61 8.35
CA LYS A 261 3.37 -10.06 9.43
C LYS A 261 4.58 -10.76 8.84
N PHE A 262 5.74 -10.10 8.90
CA PHE A 262 7.01 -10.61 8.37
C PHE A 262 7.84 -11.38 9.42
N GLY A 263 7.41 -11.41 10.66
CA GLY A 263 8.09 -12.05 11.79
C GLY A 263 8.39 -11.05 12.89
N ASP A 264 9.46 -10.30 12.76
CA ASP A 264 9.90 -9.29 13.74
C ASP A 264 9.21 -7.93 13.57
N PHE A 265 8.53 -7.69 12.45
CA PHE A 265 7.73 -6.50 12.22
C PHE A 265 6.41 -6.79 11.52
N GLU A 266 5.49 -5.83 11.62
CA GLU A 266 4.15 -5.89 11.05
C GLU A 266 3.84 -4.56 10.34
N ILE A 267 3.12 -4.65 9.21
CA ILE A 267 2.65 -3.51 8.43
C ILE A 267 1.12 -3.48 8.53
N ILE A 268 0.55 -2.38 8.98
CA ILE A 268 -0.87 -2.23 9.27
C ILE A 268 -1.36 -0.95 8.60
N GLY A 269 -2.20 -1.06 7.60
CA GLY A 269 -2.54 0.10 6.79
C GLY A 269 -4.00 0.21 6.38
N SER A 270 -4.39 1.47 6.13
CA SER A 270 -5.71 1.91 5.67
C SER A 270 -5.52 3.01 4.61
N SER A 271 -5.00 2.61 3.43
CA SER A 271 -4.69 3.57 2.37
C SER A 271 -5.92 3.94 1.55
N PRO A 272 -6.15 5.23 1.31
CA PRO A 272 -7.25 5.67 0.45
C PRO A 272 -6.88 5.72 -1.03
N GLU A 273 -5.60 5.62 -1.41
CA GLU A 273 -5.13 6.08 -2.72
C GLU A 273 -4.44 4.97 -3.51
N MET A 274 -4.99 4.68 -4.70
CA MET A 274 -4.36 3.80 -5.69
C MET A 274 -3.10 4.47 -6.25
N ILE A 275 -2.00 3.72 -6.33
CA ILE A 275 -0.82 4.17 -7.09
C ILE A 275 -0.87 3.64 -8.52
N VAL A 276 -1.06 2.34 -8.69
CA VAL A 276 -1.18 1.69 -9.99
C VAL A 276 -1.96 0.40 -9.89
N LYS A 277 -2.86 0.19 -10.85
CA LYS A 277 -3.56 -1.09 -11.09
C LYS A 277 -3.34 -1.50 -12.52
N GLN A 278 -3.02 -2.77 -12.75
CA GLN A 278 -3.04 -3.38 -14.07
C GLN A 278 -4.01 -4.56 -14.05
N SER A 279 -4.92 -4.58 -15.02
CA SER A 279 -5.77 -5.73 -15.32
C SER A 279 -5.62 -6.03 -16.81
N ASP A 280 -5.10 -7.19 -17.14
CA ASP A 280 -4.64 -7.57 -18.47
C ASP A 280 -3.64 -6.55 -19.05
N ASN A 281 -3.96 -5.89 -20.16
CA ASN A 281 -3.08 -4.90 -20.80
C ASN A 281 -3.44 -3.45 -20.42
N LYS A 282 -4.46 -3.23 -19.59
CA LYS A 282 -4.86 -1.89 -19.17
C LYS A 282 -4.22 -1.52 -17.84
N VAL A 283 -3.67 -0.33 -17.80
CA VAL A 283 -3.06 0.24 -16.61
C VAL A 283 -3.87 1.45 -16.18
N TYR A 284 -4.08 1.59 -14.88
CA TYR A 284 -4.87 2.64 -14.26
C TYR A 284 -4.09 3.29 -13.13
N THR A 285 -4.27 4.59 -12.97
CA THR A 285 -3.90 5.33 -11.75
C THR A 285 -4.99 6.35 -11.45
N CYS A 286 -5.20 6.65 -10.18
CA CYS A 286 -6.31 7.50 -9.73
C CYS A 286 -5.78 8.61 -8.82
N PRO A 287 -5.30 9.74 -9.38
CA PRO A 287 -4.90 10.89 -8.57
C PRO A 287 -6.11 11.46 -7.84
N ILE A 288 -5.89 11.73 -6.54
CA ILE A 288 -6.88 12.26 -5.61
C ILE A 288 -6.36 13.58 -5.06
N ALA A 289 -7.17 14.64 -5.12
CA ALA A 289 -6.88 15.93 -4.50
C ALA A 289 -8.17 16.56 -3.95
N GLY A 290 -8.00 17.62 -3.19
CA GLY A 290 -9.12 18.34 -2.60
C GLY A 290 -9.88 17.51 -1.57
N THR A 291 -10.33 18.13 -0.51
CA THR A 291 -11.07 17.43 0.54
C THR A 291 -12.14 18.34 1.12
N ARG A 292 -13.37 17.82 1.24
CA ARG A 292 -14.42 18.41 2.06
C ARG A 292 -15.02 17.32 2.96
N LYS A 293 -15.48 17.73 4.14
CA LYS A 293 -16.25 16.85 5.03
C LYS A 293 -17.58 16.53 4.38
N ARG A 294 -18.17 15.39 4.75
CA ARG A 294 -19.54 15.05 4.35
C ARG A 294 -20.52 16.00 5.00
N GLY A 295 -21.56 16.38 4.27
CA GLY A 295 -22.68 17.16 4.79
C GLY A 295 -23.54 16.34 5.76
N ALA A 296 -24.15 16.98 6.74
CA ALA A 296 -25.09 16.33 7.65
C ALA A 296 -26.43 15.97 6.95
N THR A 297 -26.76 16.68 5.85
CA THR A 297 -27.92 16.39 4.99
C THR A 297 -27.45 16.27 3.54
N LYS A 298 -28.32 15.70 2.68
CA LYS A 298 -28.03 15.56 1.26
C LYS A 298 -27.80 16.90 0.57
N GLU A 299 -28.56 17.94 0.95
CA GLU A 299 -28.46 19.30 0.42
C GLU A 299 -27.13 19.94 0.80
N GLN A 300 -26.70 19.75 2.06
CA GLN A 300 -25.37 20.22 2.51
C GLN A 300 -24.24 19.46 1.81
N ASP A 301 -24.39 18.16 1.57
CA ASP A 301 -23.41 17.35 0.88
C ASP A 301 -23.21 17.83 -0.57
N ILE A 302 -24.31 18.17 -1.27
CA ILE A 302 -24.27 18.74 -2.62
C ILE A 302 -23.62 20.15 -2.61
N ALA A 303 -23.98 21.00 -1.65
CA ALA A 303 -23.39 22.34 -1.56
C ALA A 303 -21.86 22.30 -1.31
N LEU A 304 -21.38 21.36 -0.49
CA LEU A 304 -19.95 21.15 -0.26
C LEU A 304 -19.23 20.59 -1.49
N GLU A 305 -19.91 19.75 -2.29
CA GLU A 305 -19.39 19.30 -3.59
C GLU A 305 -19.24 20.46 -4.57
N GLU A 306 -20.27 21.29 -4.72
CA GLU A 306 -20.23 22.46 -5.58
C GLU A 306 -19.14 23.45 -5.14
N GLU A 307 -19.00 23.68 -3.83
CA GLU A 307 -17.92 24.49 -3.27
C GLU A 307 -16.55 23.92 -3.63
N LEU A 308 -16.34 22.60 -3.44
CA LEU A 308 -15.07 21.94 -3.75
C LEU A 308 -14.72 22.03 -5.24
N LEU A 309 -15.69 21.81 -6.11
CA LEU A 309 -15.49 21.91 -7.57
C LEU A 309 -15.32 23.34 -8.07
N ALA A 310 -15.79 24.35 -7.30
CA ALA A 310 -15.58 25.76 -7.60
C ALA A 310 -14.25 26.31 -7.06
N ASP A 311 -13.58 25.61 -6.15
CA ASP A 311 -12.32 26.06 -5.54
C ASP A 311 -11.17 26.01 -6.56
N GLU A 312 -10.73 27.19 -7.01
CA GLU A 312 -9.68 27.32 -8.04
C GLU A 312 -8.34 26.71 -7.60
N LYS A 313 -8.01 26.79 -6.31
CA LYS A 313 -6.76 26.24 -5.78
C LYS A 313 -6.77 24.71 -5.81
N GLU A 314 -7.84 24.10 -5.30
CA GLU A 314 -8.01 22.64 -5.29
C GLU A 314 -8.03 22.07 -6.71
N ARG A 315 -8.69 22.76 -7.64
CA ARG A 315 -8.70 22.39 -9.07
C ARG A 315 -7.32 22.48 -9.71
N ALA A 316 -6.58 23.57 -9.45
CA ALA A 316 -5.23 23.75 -9.99
C ALA A 316 -4.27 22.68 -9.49
N GLU A 317 -4.34 22.33 -8.20
CA GLU A 317 -3.58 21.25 -7.61
C GLU A 317 -3.95 19.90 -8.24
N HIS A 318 -5.25 19.64 -8.41
CA HIS A 318 -5.72 18.40 -9.04
C HIS A 318 -5.25 18.27 -10.50
N VAL A 319 -5.31 19.34 -11.30
CA VAL A 319 -4.77 19.34 -12.68
C VAL A 319 -3.29 18.97 -12.69
N MET A 320 -2.50 19.55 -11.79
CA MET A 320 -1.06 19.23 -11.68
C MET A 320 -0.84 17.76 -11.36
N LEU A 321 -1.62 17.15 -10.45
CA LEU A 321 -1.52 15.74 -10.12
C LEU A 321 -1.94 14.83 -11.28
N VAL A 322 -2.98 15.21 -12.03
CA VAL A 322 -3.40 14.50 -13.25
C VAL A 322 -2.31 14.56 -14.32
N ASP A 323 -1.67 15.70 -14.52
CA ASP A 323 -0.59 15.83 -15.51
C ASP A 323 0.64 15.01 -15.10
N LEU A 324 0.96 14.96 -13.80
CA LEU A 324 2.01 14.09 -13.28
C LEU A 324 1.67 12.61 -13.49
N ALA A 325 0.44 12.20 -13.19
CA ALA A 325 -0.05 10.84 -13.44
C ALA A 325 0.00 10.47 -14.92
N ARG A 326 -0.36 11.38 -15.82
CA ARG A 326 -0.24 11.19 -17.28
C ARG A 326 1.21 11.04 -17.73
N ASN A 327 2.13 11.81 -17.14
CA ASN A 327 3.55 11.69 -17.43
C ASN A 327 4.11 10.33 -16.97
N ASP A 328 3.80 9.90 -15.74
CA ASP A 328 4.23 8.61 -15.21
C ASP A 328 3.65 7.45 -16.04
N MET A 329 2.36 7.53 -16.43
CA MET A 329 1.68 6.57 -17.32
C MET A 329 2.31 6.55 -18.71
N GLY A 330 2.67 7.71 -19.26
CA GLY A 330 3.25 7.85 -20.60
C GLY A 330 4.58 7.15 -20.78
N ARG A 331 5.34 6.98 -19.70
CA ARG A 331 6.66 6.30 -19.70
C ARG A 331 6.57 4.81 -20.01
N ILE A 332 5.42 4.17 -19.72
CA ILE A 332 5.24 2.71 -19.79
C ILE A 332 4.11 2.28 -20.72
N SER A 333 3.38 3.21 -21.29
CA SER A 333 2.23 2.92 -22.14
C SER A 333 2.57 2.97 -23.64
N GLU A 334 1.80 2.27 -24.44
CA GLU A 334 1.81 2.42 -25.89
C GLU A 334 1.49 3.87 -26.27
N ILE A 335 2.21 4.41 -27.25
CA ILE A 335 2.06 5.81 -27.70
C ILE A 335 0.61 6.07 -28.13
N GLY A 336 0.03 7.17 -27.63
CA GLY A 336 -1.34 7.59 -27.97
C GLY A 336 -2.46 6.87 -27.22
N THR A 337 -2.13 5.98 -26.26
CA THR A 337 -3.15 5.26 -25.47
C THR A 337 -3.49 5.90 -24.14
N VAL A 338 -2.65 6.82 -23.66
CA VAL A 338 -2.88 7.51 -22.38
C VAL A 338 -4.04 8.49 -22.51
N LYS A 339 -5.05 8.32 -21.69
CA LYS A 339 -6.22 9.21 -21.62
C LYS A 339 -6.69 9.39 -20.18
N VAL A 340 -7.41 10.47 -19.96
CA VAL A 340 -8.14 10.73 -18.72
C VAL A 340 -9.58 10.32 -18.97
N ASP A 341 -9.98 9.15 -18.47
CA ASP A 341 -11.31 8.59 -18.70
C ASP A 341 -12.38 9.30 -17.86
N GLN A 342 -12.05 9.63 -16.62
CA GLN A 342 -12.87 10.44 -15.74
C GLN A 342 -12.04 11.60 -15.23
N PHE A 343 -12.56 12.83 -15.34
CA PHE A 343 -11.86 14.04 -14.97
C PHE A 343 -12.65 14.85 -13.94
N MET A 344 -12.03 15.12 -12.79
CA MET A 344 -12.60 15.92 -11.69
C MET A 344 -13.98 15.42 -11.21
N ASN A 345 -14.13 14.12 -11.04
CA ASN A 345 -15.34 13.55 -10.44
C ASN A 345 -15.25 13.63 -8.90
N ILE A 346 -16.42 13.75 -8.25
CA ILE A 346 -16.47 13.65 -6.78
C ILE A 346 -16.68 12.23 -6.34
N GLN A 347 -15.70 11.72 -5.59
CA GLN A 347 -15.84 10.44 -4.88
C GLN A 347 -16.16 10.68 -3.41
N ARG A 348 -17.27 10.07 -2.94
CA ARG A 348 -17.75 10.21 -1.57
C ARG A 348 -17.38 9.01 -0.74
N TYR A 349 -16.67 9.27 0.36
CA TYR A 349 -16.36 8.30 1.39
C TYR A 349 -17.25 8.49 2.62
N SER A 350 -17.06 7.71 3.67
CA SER A 350 -17.88 7.78 4.89
C SER A 350 -17.85 9.15 5.57
N HIS A 351 -16.69 9.81 5.61
CA HIS A 351 -16.48 11.06 6.36
C HIS A 351 -16.05 12.26 5.52
N VAL A 352 -15.57 12.01 4.31
CA VAL A 352 -15.03 13.03 3.42
C VAL A 352 -15.46 12.78 1.97
N MET A 353 -15.31 13.80 1.13
CA MET A 353 -15.38 13.68 -0.33
C MET A 353 -14.10 14.27 -0.93
N HIS A 354 -13.69 13.74 -2.09
CA HIS A 354 -12.51 14.18 -2.81
C HIS A 354 -12.79 14.38 -4.28
N ILE A 355 -11.98 15.25 -4.93
CA ILE A 355 -11.89 15.30 -6.39
C ILE A 355 -10.99 14.16 -6.83
N VAL A 356 -11.46 13.33 -7.76
CA VAL A 356 -10.72 12.19 -8.31
C VAL A 356 -10.73 12.25 -9.84
N SER A 357 -9.68 11.74 -10.44
CA SER A 357 -9.62 11.50 -11.88
C SER A 357 -9.05 10.12 -12.15
N LEU A 358 -9.53 9.47 -13.21
CA LEU A 358 -9.01 8.17 -13.63
C LEU A 358 -8.15 8.37 -14.89
N VAL A 359 -6.88 8.06 -14.77
CA VAL A 359 -5.95 8.03 -15.91
C VAL A 359 -5.72 6.60 -16.30
N GLU A 360 -5.96 6.28 -17.58
CA GLU A 360 -5.71 4.94 -18.10
C GLU A 360 -4.74 4.97 -19.29
N GLY A 361 -4.07 3.84 -19.48
CA GLY A 361 -3.20 3.60 -20.64
C GLY A 361 -3.15 2.11 -20.97
N ARG A 362 -2.61 1.78 -22.13
CA ARG A 362 -2.31 0.40 -22.50
C ARG A 362 -0.83 0.15 -22.28
N LYS A 363 -0.49 -0.88 -21.49
CA LYS A 363 0.89 -1.25 -21.24
C LYS A 363 1.62 -1.56 -22.53
N ASN A 364 2.78 -0.97 -22.75
CA ASN A 364 3.70 -1.39 -23.78
C ASN A 364 4.36 -2.72 -23.37
N GLY A 365 4.27 -3.72 -24.24
CA GLY A 365 4.74 -5.09 -23.99
C GLY A 365 6.25 -5.23 -23.76
N GLU A 366 7.05 -4.20 -24.09
CA GLU A 366 8.51 -4.18 -23.87
C GLU A 366 8.89 -4.00 -22.39
N TYR A 367 7.98 -3.47 -21.56
CA TYR A 367 8.25 -3.22 -20.14
C TYR A 367 7.88 -4.41 -19.28
N HIS A 368 8.78 -4.75 -18.36
CA HIS A 368 8.51 -5.73 -17.31
C HIS A 368 7.42 -5.21 -16.35
N PRO A 369 6.57 -6.05 -15.73
CA PRO A 369 5.57 -5.59 -14.74
C PRO A 369 6.14 -4.73 -13.60
N LEU A 370 7.33 -5.03 -13.11
CA LEU A 370 8.01 -4.22 -12.09
C LEU A 370 8.45 -2.84 -12.58
N ASP A 371 8.61 -2.62 -13.90
CA ASP A 371 8.87 -1.29 -14.46
C ASP A 371 7.66 -0.37 -14.33
N LEU A 372 6.44 -0.95 -14.38
CA LEU A 372 5.23 -0.18 -14.14
C LEU A 372 5.25 0.41 -12.73
N VAL A 373 5.49 -0.44 -11.72
CA VAL A 373 5.56 0.05 -10.33
C VAL A 373 6.67 1.11 -10.18
N SER A 374 7.84 0.88 -10.80
CA SER A 374 8.98 1.82 -10.77
C SER A 374 8.62 3.18 -11.39
N SER A 375 7.80 3.21 -12.44
CA SER A 375 7.38 4.47 -13.08
C SER A 375 6.53 5.35 -12.17
N PHE A 376 5.71 4.75 -11.31
CA PHE A 376 4.82 5.49 -10.40
C PHE A 376 5.44 5.75 -9.03
N LEU A 377 6.50 5.03 -8.63
CA LEU A 377 7.14 5.22 -7.33
C LEU A 377 8.26 6.27 -7.34
N PRO A 378 8.30 7.10 -6.29
CA PRO A 378 7.21 7.38 -5.37
C PRO A 378 6.13 8.21 -6.05
N ALA A 379 4.88 8.11 -5.52
CA ALA A 379 3.77 8.89 -6.03
C ALA A 379 4.05 10.40 -5.94
N GLY A 380 3.57 11.18 -6.90
CA GLY A 380 3.72 12.63 -6.92
C GLY A 380 3.12 13.32 -5.69
N THR A 381 2.01 12.78 -5.18
CA THR A 381 1.33 13.20 -3.95
C THR A 381 2.17 12.98 -2.69
N LEU A 382 3.27 12.23 -2.76
CA LEU A 382 4.21 11.96 -1.67
C LEU A 382 5.63 12.47 -1.94
N SER A 383 5.91 12.97 -3.13
CA SER A 383 7.22 13.53 -3.51
C SER A 383 7.12 15.01 -3.87
N GLY A 384 6.78 15.33 -5.08
CA GLY A 384 6.62 16.72 -5.57
C GLY A 384 6.93 16.84 -7.05
N ALA A 385 7.00 18.09 -7.52
CA ALA A 385 7.20 18.42 -8.92
C ALA A 385 8.26 19.53 -9.08
N PRO A 386 9.33 19.33 -9.90
CA PRO A 386 9.76 18.09 -10.55
C PRO A 386 10.20 17.01 -9.56
N LYS A 387 9.85 15.73 -9.83
CA LYS A 387 9.96 14.60 -8.89
C LYS A 387 11.36 14.45 -8.28
N ILE A 388 12.39 14.33 -9.10
CA ILE A 388 13.77 14.07 -8.61
C ILE A 388 14.27 15.22 -7.73
N ARG A 389 14.10 16.48 -8.18
CA ARG A 389 14.53 17.63 -7.39
C ARG A 389 13.78 17.76 -6.06
N ALA A 390 12.48 17.48 -6.07
CA ALA A 390 11.69 17.44 -4.84
C ALA A 390 12.22 16.38 -3.86
N MET A 391 12.61 15.20 -4.35
CA MET A 391 13.16 14.13 -3.53
C MET A 391 14.53 14.47 -2.95
N GLU A 392 15.40 15.16 -3.69
CA GLU A 392 16.67 15.69 -3.17
C GLU A 392 16.42 16.65 -1.98
N ILE A 393 15.43 17.54 -2.12
CA ILE A 393 15.07 18.49 -1.08
C ILE A 393 14.45 17.78 0.14
N ILE A 394 13.67 16.74 -0.09
CA ILE A 394 13.11 15.90 0.98
C ILE A 394 14.24 15.24 1.76
N ASP A 395 15.20 14.64 1.08
CA ASP A 395 16.35 13.98 1.73
C ASP A 395 17.19 14.98 2.54
N GLU A 396 17.39 16.20 2.02
CA GLU A 396 18.09 17.27 2.73
C GLU A 396 17.39 17.75 4.00
N LEU A 397 16.06 17.76 4.01
CA LEU A 397 15.27 18.40 5.07
C LEU A 397 14.68 17.43 6.08
N GLU A 398 14.35 16.22 5.69
CA GLU A 398 13.91 15.20 6.63
C GLU A 398 15.12 14.66 7.41
N THR A 399 14.91 14.21 8.63
CA THR A 399 15.99 13.80 9.54
C THR A 399 16.15 12.29 9.62
N VAL A 400 15.29 11.54 8.93
CA VAL A 400 15.27 10.08 8.93
C VAL A 400 14.78 9.57 7.58
N ARG A 401 15.22 8.39 7.17
CA ARG A 401 14.68 7.70 6.00
C ARG A 401 13.21 7.44 6.15
N ARG A 402 12.46 7.59 5.06
CA ARG A 402 11.01 7.31 5.03
C ARG A 402 10.68 5.83 5.21
N GLY A 403 11.57 4.95 4.76
CA GLY A 403 11.33 3.52 4.75
C GLY A 403 10.13 3.16 3.86
N LEU A 404 9.11 2.51 4.42
CA LEU A 404 7.93 2.13 3.66
C LEU A 404 6.95 3.29 3.41
N TYR A 405 6.98 4.36 4.21
CA TYR A 405 6.08 5.51 4.03
C TYR A 405 6.27 6.19 2.66
N GLY A 406 5.19 6.33 1.91
CA GLY A 406 5.20 6.89 0.55
C GLY A 406 5.65 5.94 -0.54
N GLY A 407 5.87 4.66 -0.20
CA GLY A 407 6.07 3.57 -1.14
C GLY A 407 4.75 2.98 -1.66
N ALA A 408 4.77 1.72 -2.09
CA ALA A 408 3.62 0.98 -2.60
C ALA A 408 3.36 -0.29 -1.79
N THR A 409 2.09 -0.60 -1.51
CA THR A 409 1.66 -1.83 -0.83
C THR A 409 0.55 -2.49 -1.63
N GLY A 410 0.65 -3.80 -1.86
CA GLY A 410 -0.34 -4.52 -2.64
C GLY A 410 0.15 -5.86 -3.16
N TYR A 411 -0.22 -6.20 -4.39
CA TYR A 411 0.18 -7.45 -5.04
C TYR A 411 0.60 -7.27 -6.50
N LEU A 412 1.46 -8.18 -6.95
CA LEU A 412 1.86 -8.39 -8.34
C LEU A 412 1.67 -9.87 -8.69
N ASP A 413 0.71 -10.15 -9.57
CA ASP A 413 0.42 -11.49 -10.10
C ASP A 413 1.51 -11.92 -11.10
N PHE A 414 1.89 -13.19 -11.10
CA PHE A 414 2.87 -13.70 -12.06
C PHE A 414 2.39 -13.64 -13.51
N GLY A 415 1.11 -13.47 -13.74
CA GLY A 415 0.56 -13.19 -15.08
C GLY A 415 0.61 -11.73 -15.49
N GLY A 416 1.14 -10.85 -14.61
CA GLY A 416 1.36 -9.43 -14.87
C GLY A 416 0.30 -8.49 -14.33
N ASN A 417 -0.85 -8.98 -13.85
CA ASN A 417 -1.83 -8.13 -13.17
C ASN A 417 -1.25 -7.61 -11.85
N MET A 418 -1.65 -6.42 -11.44
CA MET A 418 -1.21 -5.84 -10.17
C MET A 418 -2.24 -4.87 -9.62
N ASN A 419 -2.17 -4.67 -8.30
CA ASN A 419 -2.93 -3.63 -7.64
C ASN A 419 -2.15 -3.14 -6.41
N PHE A 420 -1.62 -1.92 -6.49
CA PHE A 420 -0.85 -1.28 -5.45
C PHE A 420 -1.49 0.04 -5.03
N CYS A 421 -1.59 0.25 -3.74
CA CYS A 421 -1.90 1.55 -3.14
C CYS A 421 -0.63 2.24 -2.63
N ILE A 422 -0.71 3.54 -2.38
CA ILE A 422 0.36 4.29 -1.73
C ILE A 422 0.42 3.85 -0.26
N THR A 423 1.62 3.62 0.27
CA THR A 423 1.84 3.27 1.69
C THR A 423 1.73 4.52 2.55
N ILE A 424 0.50 4.95 2.80
CA ILE A 424 0.11 6.04 3.70
C ILE A 424 -0.96 5.57 4.67
N ARG A 425 -1.25 6.33 5.72
CA ARG A 425 -2.16 5.89 6.77
C ARG A 425 -1.80 4.50 7.28
N THR A 426 -0.48 4.30 7.48
CA THR A 426 0.14 3.01 7.77
C THR A 426 0.93 3.09 9.06
N MET A 427 0.79 2.07 9.88
CA MET A 427 1.58 1.82 11.07
C MET A 427 2.62 0.76 10.75
N ILE A 428 3.86 0.99 11.13
CA ILE A 428 4.90 -0.03 11.13
C ILE A 428 5.17 -0.42 12.58
N LYS A 429 4.84 -1.66 12.94
CA LYS A 429 5.08 -2.16 14.29
C LYS A 429 6.32 -3.05 14.30
N LYS A 430 7.30 -2.72 15.15
CA LYS A 430 8.51 -3.52 15.37
C LYS A 430 8.80 -3.60 16.87
N GLY A 431 8.73 -4.81 17.40
CA GLY A 431 8.79 -5.01 18.86
C GLY A 431 7.64 -4.28 19.59
N ASP A 432 7.98 -3.47 20.58
CA ASP A 432 7.03 -2.64 21.34
C ASP A 432 6.83 -1.22 20.76
N LYS A 433 7.42 -0.93 19.60
CA LYS A 433 7.33 0.39 18.95
C LYS A 433 6.41 0.33 17.71
N VAL A 434 5.64 1.40 17.56
CA VAL A 434 4.83 1.67 16.36
C VAL A 434 5.28 3.01 15.78
N TYR A 435 5.59 3.02 14.50
CA TYR A 435 6.00 4.19 13.75
C TYR A 435 4.85 4.65 12.87
N LEU A 436 4.47 5.92 13.01
CA LEU A 436 3.44 6.59 12.22
C LEU A 436 4.09 7.74 11.47
N GLN A 437 3.82 7.88 10.17
CA GLN A 437 4.38 8.98 9.37
C GLN A 437 3.30 9.60 8.50
N ALA A 438 3.32 10.93 8.41
CA ALA A 438 2.45 11.69 7.51
C ALA A 438 3.15 12.97 7.06
N GLY A 439 2.73 13.49 5.90
CA GLY A 439 3.27 14.70 5.31
C GLY A 439 2.19 15.65 4.78
N ALA A 440 2.61 16.87 4.54
CA ALA A 440 1.82 17.91 3.88
C ALA A 440 2.54 18.41 2.63
N GLY A 441 1.77 18.74 1.59
CA GLY A 441 2.27 19.34 0.36
C GLY A 441 2.58 20.81 0.57
N ILE A 442 3.83 21.20 0.36
CA ILE A 442 4.30 22.58 0.54
C ILE A 442 4.34 23.27 -0.82
N VAL A 443 3.60 24.36 -0.93
CA VAL A 443 3.55 25.27 -2.07
C VAL A 443 3.92 26.70 -1.66
N ALA A 444 4.01 27.64 -2.62
CA ALA A 444 4.43 29.01 -2.36
C ALA A 444 3.61 29.72 -1.27
N ASP A 445 2.30 29.48 -1.22
CA ASP A 445 1.37 30.11 -0.28
C ASP A 445 1.20 29.35 1.05
N SER A 446 1.88 28.19 1.21
CA SER A 446 1.81 27.39 2.42
C SER A 446 2.17 28.19 3.67
N LYS A 447 1.39 27.99 4.74
CA LYS A 447 1.63 28.55 6.07
C LYS A 447 2.21 27.47 6.96
N PRO A 448 3.42 27.64 7.50
CA PRO A 448 4.14 26.60 8.25
C PRO A 448 3.32 25.93 9.36
N GLU A 449 2.57 26.74 10.12
CA GLU A 449 1.76 26.27 11.24
C GLU A 449 0.59 25.40 10.77
N MET A 450 -0.01 25.75 9.63
CA MET A 450 -1.13 24.99 9.05
C MET A 450 -0.63 23.64 8.51
N GLU A 451 0.50 23.63 7.80
CA GLU A 451 1.09 22.40 7.26
C GLU A 451 1.57 21.44 8.36
N TYR A 452 2.15 21.99 9.45
CA TYR A 452 2.49 21.20 10.63
C TYR A 452 1.24 20.58 11.24
N GLN A 453 0.16 21.37 11.41
CA GLN A 453 -1.09 20.87 11.98
C GLN A 453 -1.75 19.82 11.07
N GLU A 454 -1.65 19.96 9.75
CA GLU A 454 -2.14 18.98 8.80
C GLU A 454 -1.40 17.63 8.97
N CYS A 455 -0.07 17.65 9.06
CA CYS A 455 0.71 16.45 9.36
C CYS A 455 0.29 15.81 10.69
N CYS A 456 0.14 16.62 11.75
CA CYS A 456 -0.32 16.15 13.05
C CYS A 456 -1.71 15.50 12.94
N ASN A 457 -2.66 16.14 12.27
CA ASN A 457 -4.02 15.61 12.09
C ASN A 457 -4.03 14.26 11.36
N LYS A 458 -3.19 14.12 10.31
CA LYS A 458 -3.05 12.86 9.58
C LYS A 458 -2.45 11.74 10.44
N VAL A 459 -1.46 12.04 11.26
CA VAL A 459 -0.88 11.08 12.23
C VAL A 459 -1.88 10.74 13.32
N MET A 460 -2.58 11.74 13.88
CA MET A 460 -3.58 11.53 14.92
C MET A 460 -4.71 10.60 14.50
N ALA A 461 -5.09 10.59 13.23
CA ALA A 461 -6.10 9.65 12.72
C ALA A 461 -5.72 8.17 12.97
N LEU A 462 -4.41 7.86 12.97
CA LEU A 462 -3.88 6.55 13.33
C LEU A 462 -3.62 6.43 14.84
N ALA A 463 -3.03 7.47 15.43
CA ALA A 463 -2.64 7.45 16.84
C ALA A 463 -3.83 7.22 17.80
N LYS A 464 -5.04 7.61 17.42
CA LYS A 464 -6.29 7.35 18.17
C LYS A 464 -6.62 5.87 18.35
N THR A 465 -6.03 4.98 17.55
CA THR A 465 -6.13 3.52 17.75
C THR A 465 -5.23 3.00 18.86
N LEU A 466 -4.29 3.82 19.31
CA LEU A 466 -3.18 3.47 20.22
C LEU A 466 -3.23 4.25 21.54
N VAL A 467 -3.47 5.55 21.45
CA VAL A 467 -3.24 6.54 22.52
C VAL A 467 -4.57 7.17 22.92
N LYS A 468 -4.76 7.36 24.23
CA LYS A 468 -5.92 8.08 24.75
C LYS A 468 -5.92 9.54 24.29
N GLU A 469 -7.09 10.11 24.03
CA GLU A 469 -7.22 11.50 23.55
C GLU A 469 -6.55 12.54 24.48
N GLU A 470 -6.55 12.30 25.78
CA GLU A 470 -5.91 13.16 26.79
C GLU A 470 -4.37 13.19 26.71
N HIS A 471 -3.75 12.29 25.92
CA HIS A 471 -2.30 12.17 25.73
C HIS A 471 -1.85 12.43 24.28
N LEU A 472 -2.77 12.81 23.38
CA LEU A 472 -2.50 13.22 22.01
C LEU A 472 -2.27 14.72 21.92
#